data_e27c326f0d609181f308b1331e88a70e
#
_entry.id   e27c326f0d609181f308b1331e88a70e
#
_cell.length_a   1.000
_cell.length_b   1.000
_cell.length_c   1.000
_cell.angle_alpha   90.00
_cell.angle_beta   90.00
_cell.angle_gamma   90.00
#
_symmetry.space_group_name_H-M   'P 1'
#
loop_
_entity.id
_entity.type
_entity.pdbx_description
1 polymer ?
#
loop_
_entity_poly.entity_id
_entity_poly.type
_entity_poly.pdbx_seq_one_letter_code
_entity_poly.pdbx_strand_id
1 'polypeptide(L)'
;MALTERTAEDKIEIVGDHKMVQVRTATIIERDGVEISRSFHRHVVAPDADISGESAEVQAICNAVWTQEIKDAYAAHVAAQTP
;
A
#
# COMPACT_ATOMS: atom_id res chain seq x y z
N MET A 1 20.15 -16.48 -22.80
CA MET A 1 19.50 -15.21 -22.48
C MET A 1 18.33 -15.48 -21.55
N ALA A 2 18.34 -14.91 -20.37
CA ALA A 2 17.30 -15.14 -19.38
C ALA A 2 16.56 -13.84 -19.09
N LEU A 3 15.23 -13.88 -19.28
CA LEU A 3 14.35 -12.81 -18.86
C LEU A 3 13.68 -13.24 -17.56
N THR A 4 13.73 -12.38 -16.56
CA THR A 4 13.08 -12.62 -15.28
C THR A 4 12.16 -11.45 -14.95
N GLU A 5 11.11 -11.74 -14.21
CA GLU A 5 10.18 -10.74 -13.74
C GLU A 5 10.07 -10.87 -12.22
N ARG A 6 10.14 -9.75 -11.54
CA ARG A 6 9.89 -9.71 -10.09
C ARG A 6 9.07 -8.50 -9.73
N THR A 7 8.40 -8.56 -8.60
CA THR A 7 7.66 -7.43 -8.07
C THR A 7 8.24 -7.01 -6.74
N ALA A 8 8.14 -5.72 -6.45
CA ALA A 8 8.60 -5.18 -5.18
C ALA A 8 7.71 -4.01 -4.78
N GLU A 9 7.37 -3.95 -3.49
CA GLU A 9 6.70 -2.77 -2.95
C GLU A 9 7.78 -1.74 -2.65
N ASP A 10 8.06 -0.88 -3.62
CA ASP A 10 9.22 0.01 -3.57
C ASP A 10 8.94 1.34 -2.89
N LYS A 11 7.68 1.64 -2.59
CA LYS A 11 7.32 2.87 -1.90
C LYS A 11 6.04 2.66 -1.11
N ILE A 12 6.08 3.03 0.17
CA ILE A 12 4.91 3.00 1.04
C ILE A 12 4.82 4.37 1.70
N GLU A 13 3.69 5.05 1.52
CA GLU A 13 3.48 6.40 2.07
C GLU A 13 2.28 6.42 2.99
N ILE A 14 2.37 7.21 4.04
CA ILE A 14 1.26 7.48 4.95
C ILE A 14 0.80 8.90 4.67
N VAL A 15 -0.47 9.07 4.31
CA VAL A 15 -0.98 10.34 3.78
C VAL A 15 -2.22 10.78 4.55
N GLY A 16 -2.23 12.05 4.95
CA GLY A 16 -3.41 12.72 5.48
C GLY A 16 -3.69 12.42 6.95
N ASP A 17 -4.74 13.04 7.45
CA ASP A 17 -5.13 12.95 8.85
C ASP A 17 -5.64 11.56 9.24
N HIS A 18 -6.17 10.83 8.28
CA HIS A 18 -6.69 9.48 8.49
C HIS A 18 -5.65 8.40 8.27
N LYS A 19 -4.39 8.79 8.03
CA LYS A 19 -3.27 7.85 7.83
C LYS A 19 -3.57 6.82 6.75
N MET A 20 -4.02 7.30 5.59
CA MET A 20 -4.19 6.44 4.42
C MET A 20 -2.83 5.90 4.02
N VAL A 21 -2.74 4.60 3.77
CA VAL A 21 -1.48 3.96 3.38
C VAL A 21 -1.50 3.74 1.88
N GLN A 22 -0.57 4.38 1.17
CA GLN A 22 -0.41 4.23 -0.27
C GLN A 22 0.76 3.31 -0.55
N VAL A 23 0.51 2.27 -1.34
CA VAL A 23 1.53 1.27 -1.67
C VAL A 23 1.79 1.31 -3.16
N ARG A 24 3.06 1.47 -3.53
CA ARG A 24 3.47 1.39 -4.93
C ARG A 24 4.20 0.07 -5.14
N THR A 25 3.69 -0.73 -6.09
CA THR A 25 4.30 -2.00 -6.46
C THR A 25 5.00 -1.81 -7.80
N ALA A 26 6.29 -2.10 -7.86
CA ALA A 26 7.07 -2.08 -9.08
C ALA A 26 7.11 -3.47 -9.67
N THR A 27 6.87 -3.58 -10.98
CA THR A 27 7.12 -4.80 -11.75
C THR A 27 8.39 -4.58 -12.54
N ILE A 28 9.41 -5.39 -12.27
CA ILE A 28 10.75 -5.19 -12.80
C ILE A 28 11.08 -6.34 -13.73
N ILE A 29 11.46 -6.01 -14.96
CA ILE A 29 11.90 -7.00 -15.97
C ILE A 29 13.39 -6.88 -16.08
N GLU A 30 14.09 -8.01 -15.95
CA GLU A 30 15.55 -8.07 -16.03
C GLU A 30 15.96 -9.03 -17.13
N ARG A 31 17.05 -8.70 -17.82
CA ARG A 31 17.70 -9.59 -18.78
C ARG A 31 19.12 -9.83 -18.29
N ASP A 32 19.44 -11.11 -18.03
CA ASP A 32 20.76 -11.52 -17.56
C ASP A 32 21.21 -10.74 -16.33
N GLY A 33 20.27 -10.47 -15.43
CA GLY A 33 20.52 -9.75 -14.18
C GLY A 33 20.50 -8.23 -14.29
N VAL A 34 20.23 -7.69 -15.48
CA VAL A 34 20.19 -6.23 -15.70
C VAL A 34 18.75 -5.78 -15.93
N GLU A 35 18.32 -4.79 -15.18
CA GLU A 35 16.98 -4.23 -15.33
C GLU A 35 16.82 -3.55 -16.68
N ILE A 36 15.80 -3.94 -17.45
CA ILE A 36 15.51 -3.37 -18.76
C ILE A 36 14.17 -2.67 -18.81
N SER A 37 13.29 -2.92 -17.83
CA SER A 37 11.97 -2.28 -17.81
C SER A 37 11.44 -2.27 -16.39
N ARG A 38 10.67 -1.23 -16.05
CA ARG A 38 10.02 -1.12 -14.75
C ARG A 38 8.68 -0.42 -14.93
N SER A 39 7.64 -1.00 -14.41
CA SER A 39 6.31 -0.39 -14.39
C SER A 39 5.81 -0.33 -12.95
N PHE A 40 4.82 0.52 -12.70
CA PHE A 40 4.34 0.77 -11.35
C PHE A 40 2.83 0.62 -11.27
N HIS A 41 2.39 0.10 -10.15
CA HIS A 41 0.97 0.05 -9.79
C HIS A 41 0.81 0.59 -8.37
N ARG A 42 -0.14 1.49 -8.17
CA ARG A 42 -0.42 2.05 -6.84
C ARG A 42 -1.78 1.61 -6.37
N HIS A 43 -1.87 1.30 -5.08
CA HIS A 43 -3.16 1.12 -4.44
C HIS A 43 -3.15 1.81 -3.07
N VAL A 44 -4.34 2.13 -2.58
CA VAL A 44 -4.52 2.83 -1.32
C VAL A 44 -5.27 1.92 -0.36
N VAL A 45 -4.79 1.87 0.88
CA VAL A 45 -5.41 1.08 1.95
C VAL A 45 -5.93 2.05 3.00
N ALA A 46 -7.23 1.99 3.26
CA ALA A 46 -7.90 2.87 4.22
C ALA A 46 -8.01 2.20 5.60
N PRO A 47 -8.19 2.99 6.67
CA PRO A 47 -8.24 2.43 8.04
C PRO A 47 -9.35 1.40 8.30
N ASP A 48 -10.38 1.34 7.45
CA ASP A 48 -11.44 0.35 7.58
C ASP A 48 -11.25 -0.87 6.68
N ALA A 49 -10.13 -0.94 5.95
CA ALA A 49 -9.90 -2.02 4.99
C ALA A 49 -9.44 -3.30 5.69
N ASP A 50 -9.76 -4.44 5.06
CA ASP A 50 -9.21 -5.73 5.45
C ASP A 50 -7.80 -5.84 4.85
N ILE A 51 -6.79 -5.88 5.71
CA ILE A 51 -5.39 -5.90 5.29
C ILE A 51 -4.80 -7.31 5.25
N SER A 52 -5.64 -8.34 5.42
CA SER A 52 -5.14 -9.72 5.45
C SER A 52 -4.46 -10.14 4.15
N GLY A 53 -4.83 -9.52 3.03
CA GLY A 53 -4.21 -9.77 1.72
C GLY A 53 -2.97 -8.94 1.42
N GLU A 54 -2.60 -8.02 2.32
CA GLU A 54 -1.42 -7.17 2.13
C GLU A 54 -0.15 -7.89 2.60
N SER A 55 1.01 -7.37 2.17
CA SER A 55 2.29 -7.92 2.65
C SER A 55 2.44 -7.73 4.15
N ALA A 56 3.32 -8.53 4.77
CA ALA A 56 3.58 -8.41 6.20
C ALA A 56 4.09 -7.01 6.57
N GLU A 57 4.90 -6.39 5.71
CA GLU A 57 5.40 -5.03 5.91
C GLU A 57 4.25 -4.02 5.92
N VAL A 58 3.34 -4.09 4.94
CA VAL A 58 2.20 -3.19 4.87
C VAL A 58 1.28 -3.39 6.06
N GLN A 59 1.02 -4.64 6.44
CA GLN A 59 0.21 -4.93 7.62
C GLN A 59 0.81 -4.33 8.89
N ALA A 60 2.13 -4.44 9.07
CA ALA A 60 2.82 -3.90 10.23
C ALA A 60 2.71 -2.37 10.27
N ILE A 61 2.86 -1.71 9.13
CA ILE A 61 2.74 -0.26 9.02
C ILE A 61 1.30 0.18 9.35
N CYS A 62 0.31 -0.49 8.78
CA CYS A 62 -1.09 -0.18 9.03
C CYS A 62 -1.43 -0.33 10.51
N ASN A 63 -0.99 -1.42 11.14
CA ASN A 63 -1.24 -1.66 12.55
C ASN A 63 -0.54 -0.63 13.45
N ALA A 64 0.61 -0.11 13.02
CA ALA A 64 1.34 0.90 13.78
C ALA A 64 0.66 2.27 13.72
N VAL A 65 0.12 2.66 12.55
CA VAL A 65 -0.42 4.01 12.36
C VAL A 65 -1.94 4.09 12.58
N TRP A 66 -2.65 2.98 12.44
CA TRP A 66 -4.11 2.96 12.62
C TRP A 66 -4.46 2.63 14.07
N THR A 67 -4.30 3.61 14.93
CA THR A 67 -4.76 3.50 16.32
C THR A 67 -6.28 3.48 16.34
N GLN A 68 -6.87 3.10 17.48
CA GLN A 68 -8.32 3.13 17.62
C GLN A 68 -8.88 4.53 17.35
N GLU A 69 -8.16 5.56 17.79
CA GLU A 69 -8.55 6.96 17.54
C GLU A 69 -8.61 7.26 16.04
N ILE A 70 -7.62 6.80 15.27
CA ILE A 70 -7.58 7.01 13.82
C ILE A 70 -8.73 6.25 13.14
N LYS A 71 -8.97 5.02 13.54
CA LYS A 71 -10.07 4.21 12.98
C LYS A 71 -11.42 4.85 13.27
N ASP A 72 -11.62 5.36 14.48
CA ASP A 72 -12.86 6.01 14.87
C ASP A 72 -13.07 7.31 14.09
N ALA A 73 -12.01 8.11 13.92
CA ALA A 73 -12.08 9.35 13.16
C ALA A 73 -12.40 9.09 11.69
N TYR A 74 -11.82 8.04 11.12
CA TYR A 74 -12.11 7.67 9.73
C TYR A 74 -13.56 7.19 9.59
N ALA A 75 -14.04 6.36 10.51
CA ALA A 75 -15.42 5.88 10.50
C ALA A 75 -16.41 7.04 10.58
N ALA A 76 -16.13 8.03 11.42
CA ALA A 76 -16.96 9.22 11.53
C ALA A 76 -16.93 10.06 10.23
N HIS A 77 -15.77 10.16 9.59
CA HIS A 77 -15.62 10.87 8.32
C HIS A 77 -16.44 10.21 7.22
N VAL A 78 -16.37 8.90 7.11
CA VAL A 78 -17.14 8.14 6.11
C VAL A 78 -18.63 8.25 6.37
N ALA A 79 -19.07 8.14 7.63
CA ALA A 79 -20.46 8.28 8.00
C ALA A 79 -21.02 9.66 7.65
N ALA A 80 -20.20 10.71 7.80
CA ALA A 80 -20.59 12.08 7.47
C ALA A 80 -20.77 12.30 5.97
N GLN A 81 -20.15 11.46 5.13
CA GLN A 81 -20.24 11.56 3.67
C GLN A 81 -21.35 10.69 3.08
N THR A 82 -21.93 9.81 3.88
CA THR A 82 -23.00 8.92 3.40
C THR A 82 -24.33 9.63 3.51
N PRO A 83 -25.09 9.77 2.42
CA PRO A 83 -26.41 10.42 2.46
C PRO A 83 -27.44 9.60 3.22
#